data_8685d8aaf534358ea77e552c0638a762
#
_entry.id   8685d8aaf534358ea77e552c0638a762
#
_cell.length_a   1.000
_cell.length_b   1.000
_cell.length_c   1.000
_cell.angle_alpha   90.00
_cell.angle_beta   90.00
_cell.angle_gamma   90.00
#
_symmetry.space_group_name_H-M   'P 1'
#
loop_
_entity.id
_entity.type
_entity.pdbx_description
1 polymer ?
#
loop_
_entity_poly.entity_id
_entity_poly.type
_entity_poly.pdbx_seq_one_letter_code
_entity_poly.pdbx_strand_id
1 'polypeptide(L)'
;MYDAAFYRVGSLSSPDFALNLRYQKSFSGSSIANRSAEEMKRIGVPESQAVLWGKELNTFLPNVEPGQTLTAIYSPKQGTTFYHDGKQIAQLPGAEFSKAFFGIWLDPKTSAPKLRTELLGQSCPPPIFSEAC
;
A
#
# COMPACT_ATOMS: atom_id res chain seq x y z
N MET A 1 4.32 -8.71 11.93
CA MET A 1 2.92 -8.90 11.60
C MET A 1 2.12 -7.64 11.83
N TYR A 2 1.01 -7.50 11.15
CA TYR A 2 0.19 -6.29 11.26
C TYR A 2 -1.27 -6.63 11.01
N ASP A 3 -2.15 -5.73 11.45
CA ASP A 3 -3.55 -5.74 11.09
C ASP A 3 -3.77 -4.69 10.00
N ALA A 4 -4.50 -5.02 8.95
CA ALA A 4 -4.76 -4.13 7.84
C ALA A 4 -6.23 -3.75 7.76
N ALA A 5 -6.51 -2.49 7.43
CA ALA A 5 -7.86 -2.00 7.21
C ALA A 5 -7.89 -1.16 5.94
N PHE A 6 -8.92 -1.35 5.15
CA PHE A 6 -9.09 -0.66 3.87
C PHE A 6 -10.33 0.23 3.95
N TYR A 7 -10.17 1.48 3.52
CA TYR A 7 -11.24 2.47 3.58
C TYR A 7 -11.44 3.10 2.23
N ARG A 8 -12.69 3.28 1.84
CA ARG A 8 -13.06 4.06 0.67
C ARG A 8 -13.61 5.41 1.09
N VAL A 9 -13.37 6.42 0.28
CA VAL A 9 -13.85 7.76 0.54
C VAL A 9 -15.05 8.04 -0.37
N GLY A 10 -16.20 8.31 0.22
CA GLY A 10 -17.41 8.60 -0.55
C GLY A 10 -18.08 7.32 -1.07
N SER A 11 -18.47 7.32 -2.35
CA SER A 11 -19.17 6.18 -2.94
C SER A 11 -18.21 5.06 -3.33
N LEU A 12 -18.76 3.86 -3.63
CA LEU A 12 -17.96 2.73 -4.09
C LEU A 12 -17.28 2.98 -5.43
N SER A 13 -17.73 3.98 -6.18
CA SER A 13 -17.11 4.35 -7.45
C SER A 13 -16.04 5.41 -7.28
N SER A 14 -15.82 5.92 -6.08
CA SER A 14 -14.78 6.91 -5.83
C SER A 14 -13.40 6.31 -6.07
N PRO A 15 -12.49 7.05 -6.73
CA PRO A 15 -11.12 6.56 -6.91
C PRO A 15 -10.27 6.64 -5.64
N ASP A 16 -10.70 7.43 -4.64
CA ASP A 16 -9.91 7.66 -3.43
C ASP A 16 -10.09 6.52 -2.43
N PHE A 17 -9.00 6.13 -1.81
CA PHE A 17 -9.04 5.09 -0.77
C PHE A 17 -7.83 5.19 0.14
N ALA A 18 -7.88 4.48 1.25
CA ALA A 18 -6.80 4.44 2.22
C ALA A 18 -6.59 3.01 2.72
N LEU A 19 -5.33 2.70 3.00
CA LEU A 19 -4.94 1.44 3.62
C LEU A 19 -4.19 1.77 4.91
N ASN A 20 -4.66 1.21 6.02
CA ASN A 20 -4.04 1.41 7.33
C ASN A 20 -3.45 0.10 7.82
N LEU A 21 -2.18 0.13 8.17
CA LEU A 21 -1.46 -1.03 8.70
C LEU A 21 -1.06 -0.75 10.14
N ARG A 22 -1.54 -1.58 11.07
CA ARG A 22 -1.16 -1.48 12.47
C ARG A 22 -0.23 -2.64 12.80
N TYR A 23 0.98 -2.31 13.19
CA TYR A 23 2.01 -3.32 13.43
C TYR A 23 1.91 -3.90 14.82
N GLN A 24 2.14 -5.22 14.91
CA GLN A 24 2.09 -5.96 16.17
C GLN A 24 3.48 -6.21 16.73
N LYS A 25 4.51 -6.03 15.89
CA LYS A 25 5.91 -6.22 16.26
C LYS A 25 6.72 -5.05 15.72
N SER A 26 7.95 -4.91 16.23
CA SER A 26 8.87 -3.91 15.73
C SER A 26 9.43 -4.33 14.36
N PHE A 27 9.52 -3.38 13.44
CA PHE A 27 10.15 -3.56 12.14
C PHE A 27 10.94 -2.31 11.80
N SER A 28 12.10 -2.50 11.15
CA SER A 28 12.84 -1.35 10.64
C SER A 28 12.20 -0.84 9.35
N GLY A 29 12.36 0.46 9.09
CA GLY A 29 11.90 1.04 7.84
C GLY A 29 12.52 0.37 6.64
N SER A 30 13.80 -0.01 6.74
CA SER A 30 14.50 -0.74 5.68
C SER A 30 13.87 -2.09 5.38
N SER A 31 13.49 -2.84 6.42
CA SER A 31 12.88 -4.16 6.20
C SER A 31 11.49 -4.02 5.56
N ILE A 32 10.74 -2.99 5.93
CA ILE A 32 9.44 -2.74 5.31
C ILE A 32 9.61 -2.37 3.84
N ALA A 33 10.59 -1.50 3.54
CA ALA A 33 10.87 -1.11 2.16
C ALA A 33 11.33 -2.30 1.30
N ASN A 34 12.22 -3.13 1.84
CA ASN A 34 12.71 -4.31 1.13
C ASN A 34 11.58 -5.32 0.87
N ARG A 35 10.73 -5.54 1.86
CA ARG A 35 9.59 -6.45 1.69
C ARG A 35 8.62 -5.90 0.66
N SER A 36 8.40 -4.59 0.66
CA SER A 36 7.53 -3.95 -0.33
C SER A 36 8.05 -4.17 -1.75
N ALA A 37 9.36 -4.01 -1.97
CA ALA A 37 9.97 -4.24 -3.28
C ALA A 37 9.80 -5.70 -3.72
N GLU A 38 10.01 -6.66 -2.81
CA GLU A 38 9.84 -8.07 -3.12
C GLU A 38 8.38 -8.39 -3.50
N GLU A 39 7.43 -7.82 -2.78
CA GLU A 39 6.01 -8.05 -3.06
C GLU A 39 5.58 -7.38 -4.37
N MET A 40 6.13 -6.23 -4.70
CA MET A 40 5.87 -5.61 -6.00
C MET A 40 6.35 -6.49 -7.14
N LYS A 41 7.54 -7.11 -7.02
CA LYS A 41 8.03 -8.05 -8.03
C LYS A 41 7.08 -9.24 -8.16
N ARG A 42 6.57 -9.74 -7.06
CA ARG A 42 5.65 -10.88 -7.06
C ARG A 42 4.37 -10.59 -7.86
N ILE A 43 3.86 -9.37 -7.78
CA ILE A 43 2.64 -9.02 -8.52
C ILE A 43 2.91 -8.57 -9.96
N GLY A 44 4.15 -8.64 -10.41
CA GLY A 44 4.49 -8.40 -11.82
C GLY A 44 5.17 -7.08 -12.12
N VAL A 45 5.55 -6.30 -11.11
CA VAL A 45 6.31 -5.07 -11.33
C VAL A 45 7.71 -5.45 -11.81
N PRO A 46 8.23 -4.83 -12.90
CA PRO A 46 9.59 -5.11 -13.37
C PRO A 46 10.61 -4.90 -12.26
N GLU A 47 11.61 -5.77 -12.20
CA GLU A 47 12.59 -5.76 -11.11
C GLU A 47 13.28 -4.41 -10.96
N SER A 48 13.71 -3.79 -12.05
CA SER A 48 14.38 -2.49 -11.99
C SER A 48 13.50 -1.42 -11.37
N GLN A 49 12.21 -1.43 -11.69
CA GLN A 49 11.27 -0.48 -11.16
C GLN A 49 10.97 -0.75 -9.68
N ALA A 50 10.81 -2.01 -9.32
CA ALA A 50 10.58 -2.39 -7.92
C ALA A 50 11.77 -1.99 -7.04
N VAL A 51 12.99 -2.17 -7.54
CA VAL A 51 14.20 -1.76 -6.81
C VAL A 51 14.23 -0.25 -6.59
N LEU A 52 13.91 0.53 -7.64
CA LEU A 52 13.88 1.99 -7.51
C LEU A 52 12.85 2.45 -6.48
N TRP A 53 11.66 1.90 -6.55
CA TRP A 53 10.60 2.26 -5.60
C TRP A 53 10.92 1.79 -4.18
N GLY A 54 11.57 0.64 -4.05
CA GLY A 54 12.05 0.17 -2.75
C GLY A 54 13.06 1.15 -2.14
N LYS A 55 13.96 1.68 -2.95
CA LYS A 55 14.92 2.69 -2.48
C LYS A 55 14.22 3.98 -2.06
N GLU A 56 13.23 4.41 -2.82
CA GLU A 56 12.46 5.60 -2.44
C GLU A 56 11.75 5.38 -1.11
N LEU A 57 11.09 4.25 -0.95
CA LEU A 57 10.41 3.91 0.31
C LEU A 57 11.42 3.94 1.48
N ASN A 58 12.61 3.43 1.26
CA ASN A 58 13.64 3.38 2.29
C ASN A 58 14.11 4.77 2.72
N THR A 59 13.93 5.80 1.90
CA THR A 59 14.34 7.15 2.27
C THR A 59 13.44 7.78 3.34
N PHE A 60 12.20 7.32 3.48
CA PHE A 60 11.26 7.96 4.40
C PHE A 60 10.54 7.02 5.36
N LEU A 61 10.52 5.72 5.09
CA LEU A 61 9.82 4.81 6.00
C LEU A 61 10.53 4.73 7.34
N PRO A 62 9.82 4.98 8.45
CA PRO A 62 10.42 4.93 9.77
C PRO A 62 10.48 3.51 10.30
N ASN A 63 11.26 3.33 11.37
CA ASN A 63 11.11 2.13 12.18
C ASN A 63 9.77 2.20 12.88
N VAL A 64 9.09 1.08 12.98
CA VAL A 64 7.80 1.02 13.66
C VAL A 64 7.89 0.12 14.89
N GLU A 65 7.14 0.49 15.93
CA GLU A 65 7.03 -0.26 17.17
C GLU A 65 5.63 -0.86 17.28
N PRO A 66 5.44 -1.86 18.17
CA PRO A 66 4.11 -2.45 18.34
C PRO A 66 3.04 -1.41 18.66
N GLY A 67 1.91 -1.49 17.96
CA GLY A 67 0.80 -0.56 18.12
C GLY A 67 0.86 0.65 17.22
N GLN A 68 1.99 0.92 16.57
CA GLN A 68 2.09 2.04 15.64
C GLN A 68 1.51 1.71 14.28
N THR A 69 1.07 2.74 13.57
CA THR A 69 0.42 2.58 12.27
C THR A 69 1.22 3.22 11.15
N LEU A 70 1.14 2.59 9.98
CA LEU A 70 1.49 3.21 8.70
C LEU A 70 0.21 3.28 7.88
N THR A 71 -0.14 4.47 7.43
CA THR A 71 -1.33 4.69 6.60
C THR A 71 -0.92 5.24 5.26
N ALA A 72 -1.46 4.68 4.21
CA ALA A 72 -1.24 5.18 2.85
C ALA A 72 -2.59 5.58 2.27
N ILE A 73 -2.68 6.81 1.77
CA ILE A 73 -3.91 7.35 1.19
C ILE A 73 -3.67 7.62 -0.28
N TYR A 74 -4.55 7.10 -1.13
CA TYR A 74 -4.50 7.34 -2.56
C TYR A 74 -5.50 8.41 -2.99
N SER A 75 -5.03 9.32 -3.83
CA SER A 75 -5.88 10.27 -4.55
C SER A 75 -5.29 10.44 -5.95
N PRO A 76 -6.14 10.52 -7.01
CA PRO A 76 -5.62 10.68 -8.37
C PRO A 76 -4.75 11.92 -8.55
N LYS A 77 -5.03 12.98 -7.79
CA LYS A 77 -4.28 14.24 -7.89
C LYS A 77 -2.92 14.18 -7.20
N GLN A 78 -2.85 13.49 -6.06
CA GLN A 78 -1.67 13.52 -5.20
C GLN A 78 -0.84 12.26 -5.24
N GLY A 79 -1.38 11.16 -5.79
CA GLY A 79 -0.72 9.86 -5.74
C GLY A 79 -0.90 9.21 -4.39
N THR A 80 0.18 8.74 -3.80
CA THR A 80 0.15 8.08 -2.49
C THR A 80 0.77 8.97 -1.42
N THR A 81 0.01 9.27 -0.37
CA THR A 81 0.50 10.02 0.78
C THR A 81 0.65 9.08 1.96
N PHE A 82 1.81 9.10 2.60
CA PHE A 82 2.14 8.21 3.71
C PHE A 82 2.07 8.94 5.04
N TYR A 83 1.54 8.24 6.05
CA TYR A 83 1.44 8.74 7.42
C TYR A 83 2.01 7.71 8.39
N HIS A 84 2.79 8.18 9.35
CA HIS A 84 3.26 7.34 10.46
C HIS A 84 2.58 7.82 11.72
N ASP A 85 1.76 6.96 12.29
CA ASP A 85 1.02 7.23 13.52
C ASP A 85 0.25 8.56 13.44
N GLY A 86 -0.36 8.81 12.27
CA GLY A 86 -1.15 10.02 12.02
C GLY A 86 -0.38 11.22 11.48
N LYS A 87 0.94 11.14 11.41
CA LYS A 87 1.78 12.24 10.93
C LYS A 87 2.23 11.98 9.51
N GLN A 88 2.00 12.94 8.61
CA GLN A 88 2.44 12.82 7.23
C GLN A 88 3.96 12.77 7.14
N ILE A 89 4.48 11.78 6.42
CA ILE A 89 5.93 11.59 6.28
C ILE A 89 6.41 11.68 4.84
N ALA A 90 5.55 11.44 3.85
CA ALA A 90 5.94 11.51 2.44
C ALA A 90 4.73 11.52 1.53
N GLN A 91 4.94 11.97 0.30
CA GLN A 91 3.94 11.93 -0.75
C GLN A 91 4.65 11.58 -2.06
N LEU A 92 4.21 10.49 -2.70
CA LEU A 92 4.77 10.03 -3.97
C LEU A 92 3.72 10.17 -5.07
N PRO A 93 3.97 11.02 -6.07
CA PRO A 93 3.00 11.22 -7.14
C PRO A 93 3.00 10.05 -8.13
N GLY A 94 1.99 10.00 -8.96
CA GLY A 94 1.90 9.06 -10.06
C GLY A 94 1.05 7.83 -9.77
N ALA A 95 0.24 7.48 -10.77
CA ALA A 95 -0.66 6.32 -10.64
C ALA A 95 0.10 4.99 -10.69
N GLU A 96 1.23 4.95 -11.40
CA GLU A 96 1.99 3.72 -11.54
C GLU A 96 2.55 3.22 -10.21
N PHE A 97 3.17 4.13 -9.45
CA PHE A 97 3.65 3.78 -8.12
C PHE A 97 2.49 3.36 -7.21
N SER A 98 1.42 4.16 -7.22
CA SER A 98 0.26 3.87 -6.38
C SER A 98 -0.31 2.51 -6.68
N LYS A 99 -0.49 2.16 -7.95
CA LYS A 99 -0.99 0.86 -8.34
C LYS A 99 -0.08 -0.27 -7.86
N ALA A 100 1.24 -0.09 -8.00
CA ALA A 100 2.20 -1.09 -7.56
C ALA A 100 2.20 -1.25 -6.04
N PHE A 101 2.19 -0.14 -5.32
CA PHE A 101 2.24 -0.19 -3.86
C PHE A 101 0.98 -0.80 -3.26
N PHE A 102 -0.18 -0.27 -3.62
CA PHE A 102 -1.43 -0.82 -3.12
C PHE A 102 -1.71 -2.21 -3.66
N GLY A 103 -1.16 -2.53 -4.83
CA GLY A 103 -1.24 -3.86 -5.42
C GLY A 103 -0.64 -4.95 -4.54
N ILE A 104 0.31 -4.61 -3.66
CA ILE A 104 0.85 -5.58 -2.71
C ILE A 104 -0.27 -6.29 -1.97
N TRP A 105 -1.35 -5.60 -1.66
CA TRP A 105 -2.51 -6.16 -0.96
C TRP A 105 -3.70 -6.42 -1.87
N LEU A 106 -3.92 -5.60 -2.88
CA LEU A 106 -5.17 -5.57 -3.64
C LEU A 106 -5.08 -6.19 -5.04
N ASP A 107 -3.88 -6.51 -5.53
CA ASP A 107 -3.72 -7.18 -6.81
C ASP A 107 -4.10 -8.65 -6.67
N PRO A 108 -4.76 -9.25 -7.70
CA PRO A 108 -5.09 -10.69 -7.65
C PRO A 108 -3.89 -11.59 -7.43
N LYS A 109 -2.69 -11.13 -7.78
CA LYS A 109 -1.44 -11.90 -7.63
C LYS A 109 -0.78 -11.71 -6.26
N THR A 110 -1.45 -11.03 -5.33
CA THR A 110 -0.90 -10.81 -3.98
C THR A 110 -0.51 -12.12 -3.32
N SER A 111 0.51 -12.06 -2.45
CA SER A 111 0.90 -13.21 -1.64
C SER A 111 -0.07 -13.48 -0.48
N ALA A 112 -1.04 -12.59 -0.27
CA ALA A 112 -2.01 -12.70 0.81
C ALA A 112 -3.45 -12.64 0.27
N PRO A 113 -3.89 -13.66 -0.51
CA PRO A 113 -5.21 -13.60 -1.15
C PRO A 113 -6.37 -13.56 -0.16
N LYS A 114 -6.23 -14.19 1.00
CA LYS A 114 -7.28 -14.12 2.03
C LYS A 114 -7.42 -12.69 2.56
N LEU A 115 -6.31 -12.03 2.79
CA LEU A 115 -6.34 -10.66 3.26
C LEU A 115 -6.96 -9.75 2.20
N ARG A 116 -6.63 -9.95 0.93
CA ARG A 116 -7.25 -9.22 -0.16
C ARG A 116 -8.77 -9.34 -0.11
N THR A 117 -9.26 -10.57 0.04
CA THR A 117 -10.70 -10.83 0.12
C THR A 117 -11.32 -10.11 1.31
N GLU A 118 -10.66 -10.14 2.46
CA GLU A 118 -11.16 -9.47 3.65
C GLU A 118 -11.19 -7.95 3.48
N LEU A 119 -10.15 -7.38 2.87
CA LEU A 119 -10.06 -5.94 2.68
C LEU A 119 -11.10 -5.41 1.69
N LEU A 120 -11.29 -6.11 0.58
CA LEU A 120 -12.26 -5.71 -0.44
C LEU A 120 -13.69 -6.07 -0.08
N GLY A 121 -13.87 -7.14 0.70
CA GLY A 121 -15.20 -7.66 1.00
C GLY A 121 -15.88 -8.04 -0.30
N GLN A 122 -17.11 -7.55 -0.50
CA GLN A 122 -17.87 -7.77 -1.72
C GLN A 122 -17.76 -6.60 -2.71
N SER A 123 -16.93 -5.62 -2.40
CA SER A 123 -16.77 -4.47 -3.28
C SER A 123 -15.86 -4.78 -4.45
N CYS A 124 -16.01 -4.00 -5.52
CA CYS A 124 -15.07 -4.05 -6.63
C CYS A 124 -13.74 -3.43 -6.20
N PRO A 125 -12.61 -3.86 -6.78
CA PRO A 125 -11.35 -3.16 -6.57
C PRO A 125 -11.47 -1.70 -6.98
N PRO A 126 -10.65 -0.80 -6.40
CA PRO A 126 -10.65 0.61 -6.80
C PRO A 126 -10.35 0.78 -8.29
N PRO A 127 -10.86 1.84 -8.91
CA PRO A 127 -10.69 2.05 -10.36
C PRO A 127 -9.25 2.01 -10.87
N ILE A 128 -8.27 2.36 -10.02
CA ILE A 128 -6.86 2.33 -10.42
C ILE A 128 -6.40 0.95 -10.86
N PHE A 129 -7.05 -0.12 -10.39
CA PHE A 129 -6.66 -1.49 -10.76
C PHE A 129 -7.28 -1.97 -12.06
N SER A 130 -8.25 -1.24 -12.61
CA SER A 130 -8.89 -1.56 -13.89
C SER A 130 -9.46 -2.97 -13.96
N GLU A 131 -9.82 -3.56 -12.83
CA GLU A 131 -10.42 -4.88 -12.80
C GLU A 131 -11.92 -4.81 -13.03
N ALA A 132 -12.43 -5.79 -13.77
CA ALA A 132 -13.87 -5.95 -13.93
C ALA A 132 -14.49 -6.39 -12.60
N CYS A 133 -15.71 -5.99 -12.37
CA CYS A 133 -16.44 -6.31 -11.16
C CYS A 133 -17.29 -7.57 -11.35
#